data_695dc403b7f59fc92984ecb256b32408
#
_entry.id   695dc403b7f59fc92984ecb256b32408
#
_cell.length_a   1.000
_cell.length_b   1.000
_cell.length_c   1.000
_cell.angle_alpha   90.00
_cell.angle_beta   90.00
_cell.angle_gamma   90.00
#
_symmetry.space_group_name_H-M   'P 1'
#
loop_
_entity.id
_entity.type
_entity.pdbx_description
1 polymer ?
#
loop_
_entity_poly.entity_id
_entity_poly.type
_entity_poly.pdbx_seq_one_letter_code
_entity_poly.pdbx_strand_id
1 'polypeptide(L)'
;MINWFQNPPPSAPYIASIFNYYLSEDLDGYEEYDTLTLELAKKSPGFLGYESFKHEGRGSFISYWSDMEAVQKWARNPVHIEAKKLGINRWYRYYHSQIAQVMHFHSNAL
;
A
#
# COMPACT_ATOMS: atom_id res chain seq x y z
N MET A 1 2.34 -12.98 -3.96
CA MET A 1 2.16 -12.65 -5.38
C MET A 1 1.53 -11.27 -5.53
N ILE A 2 2.01 -10.50 -6.48
CA ILE A 2 1.49 -9.15 -6.70
C ILE A 2 0.13 -9.24 -7.43
N ASN A 3 -0.84 -8.49 -6.93
CA ASN A 3 -2.14 -8.35 -7.58
C ASN A 3 -2.07 -7.19 -8.57
N TRP A 4 -1.64 -7.48 -9.80
CA TRP A 4 -1.56 -6.47 -10.87
C TRP A 4 -2.94 -6.17 -11.44
N PHE A 5 -3.16 -4.92 -11.84
CA PHE A 5 -4.40 -4.49 -12.47
C PHE A 5 -4.37 -4.62 -13.99
N GLN A 6 -3.25 -5.05 -14.53
CA GLN A 6 -3.11 -5.26 -15.97
C GLN A 6 -2.36 -6.55 -16.26
N ASN A 7 -2.60 -7.10 -17.44
CA ASN A 7 -1.93 -8.28 -17.94
C ASN A 7 -1.52 -8.02 -19.40
N PRO A 8 -0.22 -8.06 -19.72
CA PRO A 8 0.90 -8.39 -18.83
C PRO A 8 1.16 -7.34 -17.76
N PRO A 9 1.97 -7.65 -16.73
CA PRO A 9 2.36 -6.68 -15.71
C PRO A 9 3.02 -5.44 -16.32
N PRO A 10 2.96 -4.29 -15.61
CA PRO A 10 3.57 -3.06 -16.14
C PRO A 10 5.08 -3.22 -16.30
N SER A 11 5.63 -2.50 -17.27
CA SER A 11 7.08 -2.46 -17.48
C SER A 11 7.73 -1.52 -16.47
N ALA A 12 8.88 -1.95 -15.93
CA ALA A 12 9.70 -1.06 -15.11
C ALA A 12 10.28 0.07 -15.97
N PRO A 13 10.61 1.25 -15.38
CA PRO A 13 10.52 1.55 -13.96
C PRO A 13 9.10 1.94 -13.52
N TYR A 14 8.81 1.69 -12.25
CA TYR A 14 7.60 2.17 -11.59
C TYR A 14 7.91 2.38 -10.10
N ILE A 15 6.95 2.89 -9.33
CA ILE A 15 7.19 3.26 -7.94
C ILE A 15 6.52 2.26 -7.01
N ALA A 16 7.25 1.84 -5.98
CA ALA A 16 6.73 1.03 -4.89
C ALA A 16 6.59 1.90 -3.63
N SER A 17 5.41 1.89 -3.03
CA SER A 17 5.17 2.48 -1.73
C SER A 17 5.06 1.34 -0.74
N ILE A 18 6.02 1.26 0.19
CA ILE A 18 6.20 0.14 1.10
C ILE A 18 5.83 0.56 2.50
N PHE A 19 4.90 -0.17 3.12
CA PHE A 19 4.45 0.10 4.48
C PHE A 19 4.57 -1.16 5.30
N ASN A 20 5.47 -1.14 6.30
CA ASN A 20 5.69 -2.26 7.20
C ASN A 20 5.31 -1.86 8.61
N TYR A 21 4.64 -2.75 9.35
CA TYR A 21 4.05 -2.36 10.62
C TYR A 21 3.90 -3.52 11.59
N TYR A 22 3.81 -3.17 12.87
CA TYR A 22 3.36 -4.06 13.95
C TYR A 22 2.08 -3.47 14.51
N LEU A 23 1.05 -4.30 14.63
CA LEU A 23 -0.25 -3.87 15.16
C LEU A 23 -0.21 -3.73 16.68
N SER A 24 -0.97 -2.77 17.19
CA SER A 24 -1.24 -2.60 18.61
C SER A 24 -2.40 -3.49 19.02
N GLU A 25 -2.80 -3.40 20.28
CA GLU A 25 -4.00 -4.09 20.78
C GLU A 25 -5.28 -3.33 20.44
N ASP A 26 -5.20 -2.02 20.17
CA ASP A 26 -6.36 -1.19 19.84
C ASP A 26 -6.54 -1.14 18.33
N LEU A 27 -7.39 -2.02 17.82
CA LEU A 27 -7.67 -2.16 16.38
C LEU A 27 -9.06 -1.66 16.00
N ASP A 28 -9.69 -0.86 16.85
CA ASP A 28 -11.02 -0.33 16.56
C ASP A 28 -11.04 0.47 15.27
N GLY A 29 -11.87 0.04 14.32
CA GLY A 29 -11.98 0.68 13.00
C GLY A 29 -10.91 0.27 11.99
N TYR A 30 -9.92 -0.53 12.39
CA TYR A 30 -8.80 -0.88 11.52
C TYR A 30 -9.25 -1.58 10.23
N GLU A 31 -10.05 -2.63 10.34
CA GLU A 31 -10.46 -3.42 9.17
C GLU A 31 -11.30 -2.62 8.19
N GLU A 32 -12.20 -1.78 8.72
CA GLU A 32 -13.06 -0.93 7.88
C GLU A 32 -12.23 0.05 7.06
N TYR A 33 -11.27 0.72 7.70
CA TYR A 33 -10.39 1.67 7.01
C TYR A 33 -9.41 0.97 6.07
N ASP A 34 -8.91 -0.20 6.45
CA ASP A 34 -8.02 -0.99 5.59
C ASP A 34 -8.72 -1.35 4.28
N THR A 35 -9.95 -1.84 4.36
CA THR A 35 -10.76 -2.15 3.18
C THR A 35 -11.07 -0.91 2.36
N LEU A 36 -11.51 0.16 3.01
CA LEU A 36 -11.90 1.40 2.34
C LEU A 36 -10.72 2.05 1.63
N THR A 37 -9.57 2.15 2.30
CA THR A 37 -8.38 2.77 1.69
C THR A 37 -7.89 1.97 0.49
N LEU A 38 -7.92 0.64 0.55
CA LEU A 38 -7.53 -0.18 -0.59
C LEU A 38 -8.47 0.04 -1.77
N GLU A 39 -9.78 0.07 -1.53
CA GLU A 39 -10.75 0.31 -2.61
C GLU A 39 -10.55 1.68 -3.26
N LEU A 40 -10.24 2.70 -2.47
CA LEU A 40 -9.96 4.03 -2.99
C LEU A 40 -8.64 4.09 -3.75
N ALA A 41 -7.62 3.40 -3.26
CA ALA A 41 -6.33 3.32 -3.95
C ALA A 41 -6.49 2.69 -5.34
N LYS A 42 -7.27 1.62 -5.42
CA LYS A 42 -7.56 0.93 -6.69
C LYS A 42 -8.18 1.85 -7.73
N LYS A 43 -8.92 2.86 -7.30
CA LYS A 43 -9.57 3.83 -8.19
C LYS A 43 -8.71 5.06 -8.48
N SER A 44 -7.55 5.17 -7.85
CA SER A 44 -6.68 6.33 -8.00
C SER A 44 -5.87 6.24 -9.30
N PRO A 45 -5.70 7.36 -10.01
CA PRO A 45 -4.88 7.37 -11.22
C PRO A 45 -3.45 6.89 -10.95
N GLY A 46 -2.95 6.04 -11.82
CA GLY A 46 -1.59 5.53 -11.72
C GLY A 46 -1.40 4.33 -10.80
N PHE A 47 -2.45 3.85 -10.14
CA PHE A 47 -2.36 2.64 -9.33
C PHE A 47 -2.17 1.43 -10.25
N LEU A 48 -1.13 0.65 -10.00
CA LEU A 48 -0.77 -0.49 -10.86
C LEU A 48 -1.07 -1.85 -10.22
N GLY A 49 -1.04 -1.93 -8.92
CA GLY A 49 -1.24 -3.18 -8.21
C GLY A 49 -0.76 -3.11 -6.77
N TYR A 50 -0.86 -4.24 -6.08
CA TYR A 50 -0.45 -4.30 -4.68
C TYR A 50 -0.16 -5.73 -4.25
N GLU A 51 0.54 -5.86 -3.13
CA GLU A 51 0.63 -7.11 -2.39
C GLU A 51 0.61 -6.85 -0.90
N SER A 52 0.09 -7.78 -0.13
CA SER A 52 -0.09 -7.61 1.31
C SER A 52 0.20 -8.92 2.02
N PHE A 53 0.96 -8.83 3.10
CA PHE A 53 1.32 -9.98 3.94
C PHE A 53 1.01 -9.64 5.39
N LYS A 54 0.32 -10.53 6.09
CA LYS A 54 0.02 -10.37 7.51
C LYS A 54 0.26 -11.69 8.23
N HIS A 55 0.95 -11.62 9.36
CA HIS A 55 1.19 -12.80 10.19
C HIS A 55 1.47 -12.36 11.62
N GLU A 56 0.67 -12.85 12.56
CA GLU A 56 0.88 -12.63 14.00
C GLU A 56 1.09 -11.16 14.40
N GLY A 57 0.21 -10.28 13.91
CA GLY A 57 0.27 -8.86 14.24
C GLY A 57 1.33 -8.06 13.51
N ARG A 58 2.03 -8.67 12.56
CA ARG A 58 2.99 -8.00 11.69
C ARG A 58 2.41 -7.94 10.29
N GLY A 59 2.68 -6.85 9.60
CA GLY A 59 2.20 -6.72 8.23
C GLY A 59 3.15 -5.97 7.34
N SER A 60 3.02 -6.24 6.04
CA SER A 60 3.69 -5.51 4.98
C SER A 60 2.69 -5.26 3.88
N PHE A 61 2.47 -4.00 3.54
CA PHE A 61 1.62 -3.62 2.43
C PHE A 61 2.44 -2.84 1.43
N ILE A 62 2.45 -3.32 0.18
CA ILE A 62 3.21 -2.69 -0.90
C ILE A 62 2.24 -2.34 -2.00
N SER A 63 2.17 -1.06 -2.37
CA SER A 63 1.39 -0.60 -3.50
C SER A 63 2.32 -0.10 -4.61
N TYR A 64 1.90 -0.30 -5.86
CA TYR A 64 2.71 0.02 -7.03
C TYR A 64 2.01 1.10 -7.84
N TRP A 65 2.79 2.08 -8.30
CA TRP A 65 2.29 3.30 -8.92
C TRP A 65 3.10 3.65 -10.16
N SER A 66 2.45 4.23 -11.14
CA SER A 66 3.10 4.55 -12.42
C SER A 66 4.23 5.58 -12.28
N ASP A 67 4.07 6.55 -11.36
CA ASP A 67 5.03 7.63 -11.15
C ASP A 67 4.86 8.27 -9.77
N MET A 68 5.76 9.19 -9.43
CA MET A 68 5.75 9.88 -8.15
C MET A 68 4.55 10.82 -8.00
N GLU A 69 4.06 11.40 -9.09
CA GLU A 69 2.88 12.26 -9.06
C GLU A 69 1.66 11.49 -8.56
N ALA A 70 1.48 10.25 -9.05
CA ALA A 70 0.39 9.38 -8.61
C ALA A 70 0.49 9.07 -7.11
N VAL A 71 1.69 8.78 -6.62
CA VAL A 71 1.92 8.54 -5.18
C VAL A 71 1.60 9.77 -4.36
N GLN A 72 2.06 10.93 -4.78
CA GLN A 72 1.83 12.19 -4.06
C GLN A 72 0.34 12.54 -4.02
N LYS A 73 -0.37 12.31 -5.12
CA LYS A 73 -1.80 12.55 -5.19
C LYS A 73 -2.57 11.62 -4.23
N TRP A 74 -2.20 10.36 -4.20
CA TRP A 74 -2.78 9.39 -3.26
C TRP A 74 -2.50 9.80 -1.81
N ALA A 75 -1.30 10.27 -1.52
CA ALA A 75 -0.92 10.71 -0.18
C ALA A 75 -1.80 11.86 0.33
N ARG A 76 -2.41 12.64 -0.57
CA ARG A 76 -3.29 13.76 -0.23
C ARG A 76 -4.77 13.37 -0.17
N ASN A 77 -5.11 12.12 -0.44
CA ASN A 77 -6.51 11.66 -0.35
C ASN A 77 -7.01 11.82 1.09
N PRO A 78 -8.15 12.50 1.32
CA PRO A 78 -8.66 12.77 2.67
C PRO A 78 -8.89 11.52 3.52
N VAL A 79 -9.39 10.44 2.93
CA VAL A 79 -9.62 9.19 3.65
C VAL A 79 -8.29 8.52 4.02
N HIS A 80 -7.31 8.58 3.12
CA HIS A 80 -5.97 8.06 3.38
C HIS A 80 -5.30 8.83 4.53
N ILE A 81 -5.45 10.15 4.55
CA ILE A 81 -4.92 11.01 5.63
C ILE A 81 -5.57 10.63 6.96
N GLU A 82 -6.90 10.45 6.98
CA GLU A 82 -7.63 10.07 8.20
C GLU A 82 -7.19 8.70 8.71
N ALA A 83 -7.07 7.71 7.82
CA ALA A 83 -6.60 6.37 8.18
C ALA A 83 -5.18 6.43 8.75
N LYS A 84 -4.33 7.28 8.19
CA LYS A 84 -2.97 7.46 8.66
C LYS A 84 -2.92 8.01 10.08
N LYS A 85 -3.76 8.99 10.40
CA LYS A 85 -3.86 9.56 11.75
C LYS A 85 -4.33 8.52 12.75
N LEU A 86 -5.35 7.74 12.41
CA LEU A 86 -5.86 6.68 13.27
C LEU A 86 -4.81 5.59 13.49
N GLY A 87 -4.07 5.25 12.44
CA GLY A 87 -3.00 4.27 12.52
C GLY A 87 -1.90 4.69 13.49
N ILE A 88 -1.42 5.92 13.35
CA ILE A 88 -0.38 6.48 14.21
C ILE A 88 -0.85 6.52 15.67
N ASN A 89 -2.09 6.92 15.92
CA ASN A 89 -2.60 7.14 17.26
C ASN A 89 -3.08 5.85 17.94
N ARG A 90 -3.51 4.82 17.19
CA ARG A 90 -4.22 3.67 17.75
C ARG A 90 -3.73 2.32 17.25
N TRP A 91 -3.60 2.14 15.93
CA TRP A 91 -3.47 0.81 15.34
C TRP A 91 -2.06 0.25 15.33
N TYR A 92 -1.03 1.12 15.17
CA TYR A 92 0.34 0.65 15.01
C TYR A 92 1.17 0.97 16.25
N ARG A 93 1.78 -0.07 16.85
CA ARG A 93 2.80 0.16 17.86
C ARG A 93 4.17 0.44 17.25
N TYR A 94 4.34 0.10 15.97
CA TYR A 94 5.51 0.44 15.17
C TYR A 94 5.12 0.46 13.70
N TYR A 95 5.68 1.36 12.96
CA TYR A 95 5.59 1.33 11.49
C TYR A 95 6.78 2.06 10.89
N HIS A 96 7.08 1.71 9.64
CA HIS A 96 7.92 2.54 8.79
C HIS A 96 7.38 2.48 7.37
N SER A 97 7.64 3.55 6.60
CA SER A 97 7.25 3.62 5.21
C SER A 97 8.44 4.02 4.35
N GLN A 98 8.47 3.49 3.14
CA GLN A 98 9.50 3.78 2.17
C GLN A 98 8.89 3.93 0.80
N ILE A 99 9.46 4.82 -0.01
CA ILE A 99 9.11 4.93 -1.42
C ILE A 99 10.37 4.60 -2.21
N ALA A 100 10.25 3.65 -3.14
CA ALA A 100 11.38 3.17 -3.90
C ALA A 100 11.01 3.09 -5.39
N GLN A 101 12.00 3.26 -6.25
CA GLN A 101 11.80 3.04 -7.67
C GLN A 101 12.21 1.61 -8.01
N VAL A 102 11.29 0.88 -8.62
CA VAL A 102 11.56 -0.48 -9.10
C VAL A 102 12.14 -0.36 -10.50
N MET A 103 13.40 -0.73 -10.63
CA MET A 103 14.13 -0.62 -11.88
C MET A 103 14.05 -1.87 -12.76
N HIS A 104 13.71 -3.00 -12.14
CA HIS A 104 13.65 -4.27 -12.83
C HIS A 104 12.64 -5.18 -12.15
N PHE A 105 11.88 -5.93 -12.92
CA PHE A 105 10.94 -6.93 -12.44
C PHE A 105 11.12 -8.22 -13.24
N HIS A 106 11.20 -9.33 -12.53
CA HIS A 106 11.23 -10.66 -13.12
C HIS A 106 10.48 -11.63 -12.22
N SER A 107 9.69 -12.49 -12.81
CA SER A 107 9.03 -13.59 -12.10
C SER A 107 9.00 -14.83 -12.99
N ASN A 108 8.94 -15.99 -12.35
CA ASN A 108 8.64 -17.22 -13.08
C ASN A 108 7.11 -17.37 -13.16
N ALA A 109 6.65 -18.27 -14.01
CA ALA A 109 5.24 -18.61 -14.08
C ALA A 109 4.85 -19.43 -12.83
N LEU A 110 3.68 -19.13 -12.28
CA LEU A 110 3.10 -19.91 -11.22
C LEU A 110 2.13 -20.96 -11.78
#